data_bec3ee31b81a9f539aaef0c0500d277a
#
_entry.id   bec3ee31b81a9f539aaef0c0500d277a
#
_cell.length_a   1.000
_cell.length_b   1.000
_cell.length_c   1.000
_cell.angle_alpha   90.00
_cell.angle_beta   90.00
_cell.angle_gamma   90.00
#
_symmetry.space_group_name_H-M   'P 1'
#
loop_
_entity.id
_entity.type
_entity.pdbx_description
1 polymer ?
#
loop_
_entity_poly.entity_id
_entity_poly.type
_entity_poly.pdbx_seq_one_letter_code
_entity_poly.pdbx_strand_id
1 'polypeptide(L)'
;MTKAINGLRSHWSLKIRVAAAVLVAGGIATTVSLTGASASVHSHSVKKVVITTFKSAKVGTILSDGRTLYTLKPNATACTAACHKIWIPVYLPKSVAKATAGPGVRASKLGVKTVSGGRQVTYGGKTLFWFFEDKTAGQVKGNVTDTWGKWADIVLVKPAGTTTTTPSGGGGGVGF
;
A
#
# COMPACT_ATOMS: atom_id res chain seq x y z
N MET A 1 19.77 39.88 -24.51
CA MET A 1 19.08 40.69 -23.49
C MET A 1 18.86 39.83 -22.27
N THR A 2 19.67 40.07 -21.27
CA THR A 2 19.79 39.31 -20.04
C THR A 2 18.83 39.90 -18.99
N LYS A 3 17.98 39.09 -18.34
CA LYS A 3 17.27 39.56 -17.17
C LYS A 3 17.33 38.49 -16.07
N ALA A 4 18.26 38.73 -15.19
CA ALA A 4 18.38 38.05 -13.90
C ALA A 4 17.25 38.51 -12.94
N ILE A 5 16.64 37.60 -12.20
CA ILE A 5 15.83 37.94 -11.05
C ILE A 5 16.40 37.19 -9.85
N ASN A 6 17.03 38.01 -9.01
CA ASN A 6 17.54 37.67 -7.68
C ASN A 6 16.42 37.42 -6.68
N GLY A 7 16.57 36.40 -5.87
CA GLY A 7 16.58 36.42 -4.42
C GLY A 7 15.33 36.79 -3.67
N LEU A 8 14.86 35.89 -2.82
CA LEU A 8 14.52 36.24 -1.43
C LEU A 8 14.65 34.96 -0.56
N ARG A 9 15.78 34.88 0.10
CA ARG A 9 15.96 33.97 1.27
C ARG A 9 15.40 34.72 2.48
N SER A 10 14.27 34.30 3.02
CA SER A 10 13.80 34.78 4.31
C SER A 10 14.36 33.87 5.41
N HIS A 11 15.41 34.36 6.06
CA HIS A 11 15.91 33.82 7.34
C HIS A 11 14.98 34.24 8.46
N TRP A 12 14.14 33.34 8.94
CA TRP A 12 13.47 33.53 10.21
C TRP A 12 14.35 33.00 11.34
N SER A 13 15.15 33.93 11.91
CA SER A 13 15.86 33.71 13.17
C SER A 13 14.90 34.00 14.33
N LEU A 14 14.42 32.95 14.96
CA LEU A 14 13.67 33.06 16.21
C LEU A 14 14.65 33.30 17.34
N LYS A 15 14.81 34.57 17.76
CA LYS A 15 15.60 34.96 18.94
C LYS A 15 14.78 34.66 20.19
N ILE A 16 15.08 33.57 20.87
CA ILE A 16 14.59 33.30 22.23
C ILE A 16 15.39 34.17 23.19
N ARG A 17 14.75 35.21 23.77
CA ARG A 17 15.31 35.98 24.86
C ARG A 17 14.98 35.30 26.18
N VAL A 18 15.97 34.76 26.83
CA VAL A 18 15.91 34.32 28.22
C VAL A 18 16.19 35.56 29.09
N ALA A 19 15.19 36.04 29.76
CA ALA A 19 15.35 37.05 30.77
C ALA A 19 15.59 36.35 32.11
N ALA A 20 16.82 36.45 32.63
CA ALA A 20 17.13 36.05 33.98
C ALA A 20 16.88 37.28 34.90
N ALA A 21 15.87 37.21 35.72
CA ALA A 21 15.66 38.15 36.84
C ALA A 21 16.10 37.42 38.12
N VAL A 22 17.22 37.88 38.68
CA VAL A 22 17.66 37.52 40.03
C VAL A 22 17.08 38.59 40.96
N LEU A 23 16.20 38.21 41.88
CA LEU A 23 15.85 38.99 43.06
C LEU A 23 16.11 38.15 44.32
N VAL A 24 17.08 38.56 45.07
CA VAL A 24 17.41 38.08 46.43
C VAL A 24 16.61 38.96 47.41
N ALA A 25 15.80 38.36 48.25
CA ALA A 25 15.62 38.67 49.68
C ALA A 25 14.37 37.98 50.27
N GLY A 26 14.52 37.32 51.41
CA GLY A 26 13.47 37.12 52.39
C GLY A 26 12.80 35.74 52.38
N GLY A 27 13.22 34.93 53.34
CA GLY A 27 12.79 33.55 53.56
C GLY A 27 11.30 33.34 53.76
N ILE A 28 10.76 32.46 53.00
CA ILE A 28 9.67 31.56 53.30
C ILE A 28 9.91 30.32 52.40
N ALA A 29 10.08 29.16 53.03
CA ALA A 29 10.25 27.90 52.27
C ALA A 29 8.93 27.52 51.58
N THR A 30 8.74 27.98 50.37
CA THR A 30 7.67 27.50 49.51
C THR A 30 8.25 26.36 48.66
N THR A 31 7.77 25.14 48.93
CA THR A 31 8.04 23.98 48.07
C THR A 31 7.49 24.25 46.69
N VAL A 32 8.35 24.61 45.74
CA VAL A 32 7.97 24.70 44.33
C VAL A 32 7.84 23.27 43.82
N SER A 33 6.60 22.79 43.76
CA SER A 33 6.30 21.56 43.01
C SER A 33 6.53 21.87 41.53
N LEU A 34 7.66 21.38 41.00
CA LEU A 34 7.86 21.29 39.56
C LEU A 34 6.83 20.29 39.00
N THR A 35 5.66 20.80 38.61
CA THR A 35 4.77 20.05 37.73
C THR A 35 5.49 19.89 36.40
N GLY A 36 6.11 18.74 36.22
CA GLY A 36 6.72 18.34 34.96
C GLY A 36 5.65 18.35 33.88
N ALA A 37 5.68 19.34 33.00
CA ALA A 37 4.90 19.33 31.79
C ALA A 37 5.35 18.14 30.95
N SER A 38 4.62 17.01 31.05
CA SER A 38 4.79 15.88 30.16
C SER A 38 4.47 16.37 28.75
N ALA A 39 5.52 16.65 27.97
CA ALA A 39 5.37 16.90 26.55
C ALA A 39 4.77 15.63 25.94
N SER A 40 3.48 15.68 25.59
CA SER A 40 2.83 14.62 24.82
C SER A 40 3.53 14.54 23.48
N VAL A 41 4.40 13.53 23.33
CA VAL A 41 5.00 13.18 22.04
C VAL A 41 3.85 12.68 21.18
N HIS A 42 3.34 13.53 20.30
CA HIS A 42 2.40 13.11 19.28
C HIS A 42 3.14 12.16 18.36
N SER A 43 3.02 10.86 18.66
CA SER A 43 3.50 9.82 17.78
C SER A 43 2.68 9.90 16.49
N HIS A 44 3.26 10.47 15.45
CA HIS A 44 2.70 10.42 14.10
C HIS A 44 2.72 8.96 13.68
N SER A 45 1.55 8.30 13.78
CA SER A 45 1.39 6.94 13.28
C SER A 45 1.67 6.94 11.78
N VAL A 46 2.84 6.43 11.40
CA VAL A 46 3.20 6.24 9.99
C VAL A 46 2.21 5.24 9.40
N LYS A 47 1.42 5.68 8.42
CA LYS A 47 0.40 4.84 7.78
C LYS A 47 1.07 3.65 7.11
N LYS A 48 1.03 2.50 7.79
CA LYS A 48 1.63 1.25 7.33
C LYS A 48 0.80 0.67 6.19
N VAL A 49 1.44 0.26 5.10
CA VAL A 49 0.79 -0.51 4.03
C VAL A 49 0.96 -1.99 4.36
N VAL A 50 -0.13 -2.66 4.69
CA VAL A 50 -0.14 -4.09 5.03
C VAL A 50 -0.86 -4.86 3.93
N ILE A 51 -0.14 -5.80 3.31
CA ILE A 51 -0.72 -6.74 2.36
C ILE A 51 -1.08 -8.00 3.13
N THR A 52 -2.32 -8.44 3.02
CA THR A 52 -2.89 -9.58 3.75
C THR A 52 -3.61 -10.52 2.77
N THR A 53 -4.39 -11.42 3.29
CA THR A 53 -5.22 -12.34 2.51
C THR A 53 -6.69 -12.18 2.86
N PHE A 54 -7.55 -12.46 1.89
CA PHE A 54 -8.99 -12.63 2.07
C PHE A 54 -9.41 -14.01 1.60
N LYS A 55 -10.21 -14.72 2.41
CA LYS A 55 -10.77 -16.01 2.02
C LYS A 55 -12.12 -15.80 1.33
N SER A 56 -12.22 -16.26 0.10
CA SER A 56 -13.45 -16.26 -0.69
C SER A 56 -13.84 -17.70 -1.04
N ALA A 57 -15.08 -18.06 -0.77
CA ALA A 57 -15.60 -19.38 -1.16
C ALA A 57 -15.55 -19.58 -2.67
N LYS A 58 -15.72 -18.50 -3.45
CA LYS A 58 -15.79 -18.55 -4.92
C LYS A 58 -14.42 -18.65 -5.58
N VAL A 59 -13.43 -17.87 -5.11
CA VAL A 59 -12.11 -17.76 -5.79
C VAL A 59 -10.95 -18.28 -4.96
N GLY A 60 -11.19 -18.71 -3.72
CA GLY A 60 -10.16 -19.22 -2.80
C GLY A 60 -9.55 -18.15 -1.91
N THR A 61 -8.30 -18.34 -1.51
CA THR A 61 -7.56 -17.36 -0.71
C THR A 61 -6.83 -16.40 -1.64
N ILE A 62 -7.21 -15.14 -1.65
CA ILE A 62 -6.68 -14.10 -2.53
C ILE A 62 -5.87 -13.05 -1.77
N LEU A 63 -5.00 -12.34 -2.48
CA LEU A 63 -4.24 -11.24 -1.93
C LEU A 63 -5.12 -9.99 -1.78
N SER A 64 -4.97 -9.30 -0.64
CA SER A 64 -5.81 -8.14 -0.27
C SER A 64 -5.03 -7.15 0.60
N ASP A 65 -5.48 -5.91 0.66
CA ASP A 65 -5.11 -4.90 1.67
C ASP A 65 -6.35 -4.20 2.25
N GLY A 66 -7.47 -4.94 2.31
CA GLY A 66 -8.82 -4.45 2.59
C GLY A 66 -9.66 -4.39 1.32
N ARG A 67 -9.04 -4.41 0.14
CA ARG A 67 -9.65 -4.63 -1.18
C ARG A 67 -8.87 -5.70 -1.93
N THR A 68 -9.47 -6.32 -2.92
CA THR A 68 -8.82 -7.30 -3.78
C THR A 68 -7.68 -6.67 -4.57
N LEU A 69 -6.55 -7.37 -4.64
CA LEU A 69 -5.35 -6.93 -5.35
C LEU A 69 -5.19 -7.69 -6.66
N TYR A 70 -4.94 -6.94 -7.71
CA TYR A 70 -4.82 -7.43 -9.09
C TYR A 70 -3.44 -7.18 -9.66
N THR A 71 -3.11 -7.97 -10.68
CA THR A 71 -1.96 -7.75 -11.54
C THR A 71 -2.38 -7.71 -13.00
N LEU A 72 -1.64 -6.97 -13.81
CA LEU A 72 -1.81 -6.90 -15.24
C LEU A 72 -0.85 -7.87 -15.95
N LYS A 73 -1.38 -8.68 -16.87
CA LYS A 73 -0.64 -9.26 -17.99
C LYS A 73 -0.84 -8.34 -19.19
N PRO A 74 0.12 -7.45 -19.50
CA PRO A 74 -0.08 -6.39 -20.47
C PRO A 74 -0.21 -6.92 -21.91
N ASN A 75 -0.87 -6.15 -22.73
CA ASN A 75 -0.82 -6.26 -24.20
C ASN A 75 0.07 -5.15 -24.78
N ALA A 76 -0.13 -4.78 -26.03
CA ALA A 76 0.61 -3.71 -26.69
C ALA A 76 0.26 -2.30 -26.18
N THR A 77 -0.91 -2.12 -25.55
CA THR A 77 -1.35 -0.81 -25.02
C THR A 77 -0.82 -0.59 -23.61
N ALA A 78 0.00 0.43 -23.40
CA ALA A 78 0.53 0.75 -22.08
C ALA A 78 -0.56 1.25 -21.13
N CYS A 79 -0.54 0.75 -19.88
CA CYS A 79 -1.39 1.26 -18.82
C CYS A 79 -0.82 2.60 -18.30
N THR A 80 -1.45 3.70 -18.67
CA THR A 80 -1.06 5.08 -18.34
C THR A 80 -2.13 5.76 -17.48
N ALA A 81 -2.16 7.10 -17.45
CA ALA A 81 -3.08 7.88 -16.62
C ALA A 81 -4.57 7.53 -16.84
N ALA A 82 -4.98 7.18 -18.07
CA ALA A 82 -6.35 6.75 -18.36
C ALA A 82 -6.66 5.40 -17.68
N CYS A 83 -5.72 4.46 -17.76
CA CYS A 83 -5.80 3.18 -17.07
C CYS A 83 -5.91 3.37 -15.55
N HIS A 84 -5.13 4.26 -14.97
CA HIS A 84 -5.08 4.48 -13.53
C HIS A 84 -6.36 5.07 -12.92
N LYS A 85 -7.30 5.55 -13.73
CA LYS A 85 -8.65 5.92 -13.26
C LYS A 85 -9.52 4.71 -12.92
N ILE A 86 -9.25 3.58 -13.57
CA ILE A 86 -9.96 2.31 -13.43
C ILE A 86 -9.15 1.34 -12.56
N TRP A 87 -7.87 1.23 -12.84
CA TRP A 87 -6.89 0.37 -12.17
C TRP A 87 -5.96 1.22 -11.33
N ILE A 88 -6.32 1.42 -10.08
CA ILE A 88 -5.63 2.34 -9.17
C ILE A 88 -4.35 1.67 -8.64
N PRO A 89 -3.16 2.22 -8.93
CA PRO A 89 -1.91 1.62 -8.46
C PRO A 89 -1.79 1.65 -6.94
N VAL A 90 -1.27 0.58 -6.34
CA VAL A 90 -0.99 0.51 -4.90
C VAL A 90 0.34 1.16 -4.62
N TYR A 91 0.34 2.45 -4.31
CA TYR A 91 1.55 3.20 -3.99
C TYR A 91 1.91 3.16 -2.51
N LEU A 92 3.22 3.15 -2.23
CA LEU A 92 3.74 3.37 -0.89
C LEU A 92 3.79 4.87 -0.55
N PRO A 93 3.36 5.27 0.65
CA PRO A 93 3.64 6.60 1.17
C PRO A 93 5.16 6.88 1.17
N LYS A 94 5.56 8.14 1.04
CA LYS A 94 6.99 8.53 0.98
C LYS A 94 7.79 8.04 2.19
N SER A 95 7.16 8.04 3.37
CA SER A 95 7.76 7.60 4.65
C SER A 95 7.84 6.07 4.82
N VAL A 96 7.20 5.27 3.93
CA VAL A 96 7.16 3.81 4.04
C VAL A 96 8.13 3.18 3.06
N ALA A 97 9.17 2.50 3.53
CA ALA A 97 10.18 1.88 2.67
C ALA A 97 9.64 0.70 1.86
N LYS A 98 8.80 -0.14 2.47
CA LYS A 98 8.17 -1.32 1.85
C LYS A 98 6.84 -1.66 2.52
N ALA A 99 5.98 -2.39 1.83
CA ALA A 99 4.78 -2.96 2.41
C ALA A 99 5.13 -4.09 3.40
N THR A 100 4.27 -4.30 4.38
CA THR A 100 4.39 -5.37 5.36
C THR A 100 3.53 -6.56 4.93
N ALA A 101 4.08 -7.77 5.06
CA ALA A 101 3.31 -8.99 4.90
C ALA A 101 2.46 -9.24 6.14
N GLY A 102 1.15 -9.36 5.95
CA GLY A 102 0.22 -9.86 6.93
C GLY A 102 0.08 -11.38 6.87
N PRO A 103 -0.85 -11.97 7.65
CA PRO A 103 -1.06 -13.41 7.69
C PRO A 103 -1.31 -13.99 6.29
N GLY A 104 -0.67 -15.14 6.02
CA GLY A 104 -0.81 -15.88 4.75
C GLY A 104 -0.04 -15.32 3.56
N VAL A 105 0.64 -14.17 3.71
CA VAL A 105 1.41 -13.52 2.64
C VAL A 105 2.89 -13.87 2.75
N ARG A 106 3.50 -14.35 1.67
CA ARG A 106 4.95 -14.60 1.62
C ARG A 106 5.70 -13.27 1.51
N ALA A 107 6.37 -12.85 2.59
CA ALA A 107 7.12 -11.59 2.67
C ALA A 107 8.21 -11.48 1.57
N SER A 108 8.85 -12.60 1.19
CA SER A 108 9.87 -12.65 0.13
C SER A 108 9.33 -12.33 -1.27
N LYS A 109 8.02 -12.43 -1.48
CA LYS A 109 7.38 -12.03 -2.75
C LYS A 109 6.97 -10.56 -2.79
N LEU A 110 6.89 -9.88 -1.62
CA LEU A 110 6.61 -8.45 -1.57
C LEU A 110 7.85 -7.65 -1.96
N GLY A 111 7.66 -6.73 -2.88
CA GLY A 111 8.69 -5.84 -3.36
C GLY A 111 8.15 -4.45 -3.68
N VAL A 112 9.00 -3.61 -4.24
CA VAL A 112 8.69 -2.25 -4.65
C VAL A 112 9.31 -2.00 -6.02
N LYS A 113 8.53 -1.38 -6.90
CA LYS A 113 9.01 -0.91 -8.20
C LYS A 113 8.80 0.60 -8.29
N THR A 114 9.85 1.34 -8.63
CA THR A 114 9.72 2.77 -8.93
C THR A 114 9.14 2.93 -10.33
N VAL A 115 8.05 3.68 -10.43
CA VAL A 115 7.34 4.00 -11.67
C VAL A 115 7.11 5.52 -11.72
N SER A 116 6.64 6.06 -12.85
CA SER A 116 6.42 7.52 -13.02
C SER A 116 5.50 8.14 -11.95
N GLY A 117 4.54 7.40 -11.44
CA GLY A 117 3.61 7.85 -10.38
C GLY A 117 4.14 7.67 -8.95
N GLY A 118 5.30 7.04 -8.74
CA GLY A 118 5.86 6.81 -7.41
C GLY A 118 6.40 5.41 -7.19
N ARG A 119 6.47 4.99 -5.92
CA ARG A 119 6.92 3.65 -5.55
C ARG A 119 5.71 2.74 -5.41
N GLN A 120 5.54 1.82 -6.35
CA GLN A 120 4.41 0.91 -6.40
C GLN A 120 4.76 -0.44 -5.76
N VAL A 121 3.84 -0.97 -4.95
CA VAL A 121 3.98 -2.30 -4.34
C VAL A 121 3.94 -3.38 -5.42
N THR A 122 4.78 -4.40 -5.26
CA THR A 122 4.78 -5.58 -6.12
C THR A 122 4.60 -6.86 -5.33
N TYR A 123 4.09 -7.91 -5.99
CA TYR A 123 4.07 -9.27 -5.48
C TYR A 123 4.56 -10.24 -6.56
N GLY A 124 5.63 -10.98 -6.26
CA GLY A 124 6.28 -11.82 -7.25
C GLY A 124 6.77 -11.04 -8.47
N GLY A 125 7.25 -9.79 -8.27
CA GLY A 125 7.74 -8.90 -9.32
C GLY A 125 6.67 -8.16 -10.11
N LYS A 126 5.38 -8.50 -9.94
CA LYS A 126 4.26 -7.85 -10.63
C LYS A 126 3.70 -6.71 -9.80
N THR A 127 3.46 -5.54 -10.41
CA THR A 127 2.83 -4.38 -9.76
C THR A 127 1.40 -4.66 -9.37
N LEU A 128 1.00 -4.12 -8.20
CA LEU A 128 -0.33 -4.32 -7.64
C LEU A 128 -1.25 -3.13 -7.90
N PHE A 129 -2.52 -3.47 -8.15
CA PHE A 129 -3.57 -2.51 -8.44
C PHE A 129 -4.85 -2.86 -7.70
N TRP A 130 -5.70 -1.86 -7.44
CA TRP A 130 -7.11 -2.03 -7.09
C TRP A 130 -7.97 -1.84 -8.33
N PHE A 131 -9.07 -2.57 -8.38
CA PHE A 131 -10.12 -2.29 -9.36
C PHE A 131 -11.11 -1.28 -8.78
N PHE A 132 -11.50 -0.27 -9.56
CA PHE A 132 -12.30 0.85 -9.06
C PHE A 132 -13.71 0.45 -8.61
N GLU A 133 -14.28 -0.65 -9.13
CA GLU A 133 -15.59 -1.16 -8.74
C GLU A 133 -15.59 -2.07 -7.52
N ASP A 134 -14.44 -2.54 -7.05
CA ASP A 134 -14.34 -3.29 -5.81
C ASP A 134 -14.38 -2.32 -4.63
N LYS A 135 -15.58 -2.11 -4.07
CA LYS A 135 -15.83 -1.14 -2.99
C LYS A 135 -15.64 -1.73 -1.60
N THR A 136 -15.78 -3.04 -1.47
CA THR A 136 -15.69 -3.77 -0.19
C THR A 136 -14.74 -4.95 -0.29
N ALA A 137 -14.25 -5.41 0.88
CA ALA A 137 -13.41 -6.60 0.95
C ALA A 137 -14.10 -7.82 0.34
N GLY A 138 -13.33 -8.61 -0.42
CA GLY A 138 -13.81 -9.84 -1.05
C GLY A 138 -14.60 -9.68 -2.35
N GLN A 139 -14.88 -8.46 -2.79
CA GLN A 139 -15.33 -8.26 -4.17
C GLN A 139 -14.18 -8.58 -5.14
N VAL A 140 -14.50 -9.32 -6.20
CA VAL A 140 -13.55 -9.77 -7.23
C VAL A 140 -14.19 -9.55 -8.60
N LYS A 141 -14.34 -8.29 -8.99
CA LYS A 141 -14.94 -7.89 -10.27
C LYS A 141 -13.91 -7.65 -11.36
N GLY A 142 -12.62 -7.49 -10.97
CA GLY A 142 -11.54 -7.09 -11.86
C GLY A 142 -10.86 -8.22 -12.62
N ASN A 143 -11.39 -9.47 -12.62
CA ASN A 143 -10.89 -10.55 -13.46
C ASN A 143 -11.41 -10.39 -14.90
N VAL A 144 -10.85 -9.43 -15.63
CA VAL A 144 -11.31 -9.03 -16.97
C VAL A 144 -10.14 -8.89 -17.95
N THR A 145 -10.48 -8.86 -19.23
CA THR A 145 -9.56 -8.44 -20.30
C THR A 145 -10.10 -7.15 -20.90
N ASP A 146 -9.25 -6.13 -20.95
CA ASP A 146 -9.57 -4.82 -21.47
C ASP A 146 -8.50 -4.31 -22.46
N THR A 147 -8.56 -3.02 -22.79
CA THR A 147 -7.62 -2.36 -23.71
C THR A 147 -6.16 -2.50 -23.31
N TRP A 148 -5.84 -2.61 -22.02
CA TRP A 148 -4.47 -2.66 -21.51
C TRP A 148 -3.94 -4.09 -21.32
N GLY A 149 -4.83 -5.08 -21.32
CA GLY A 149 -4.45 -6.47 -21.22
C GLY A 149 -5.38 -7.29 -20.33
N LYS A 150 -4.87 -8.42 -19.84
CA LYS A 150 -5.62 -9.30 -18.94
C LYS A 150 -5.29 -8.98 -17.49
N TRP A 151 -6.32 -8.66 -16.73
CA TRP A 151 -6.27 -8.44 -15.30
C TRP A 151 -6.70 -9.69 -14.55
N ALA A 152 -6.01 -9.98 -13.46
CA ALA A 152 -6.36 -11.10 -12.61
C ALA A 152 -6.01 -10.79 -11.15
N ASP A 153 -6.87 -11.21 -10.24
CA ASP A 153 -6.59 -11.29 -8.82
C ASP A 153 -5.45 -12.29 -8.54
N ILE A 154 -4.82 -12.16 -7.38
CA ILE A 154 -3.73 -13.05 -7.01
C ILE A 154 -4.27 -14.12 -6.08
N VAL A 155 -4.54 -15.29 -6.63
CA VAL A 155 -4.98 -16.46 -5.88
C VAL A 155 -3.77 -17.17 -5.28
N LEU A 156 -3.72 -17.26 -3.95
CA LEU A 156 -2.67 -17.94 -3.19
C LEU A 156 -3.02 -19.41 -2.94
N VAL A 157 -4.30 -19.69 -2.69
CA VAL A 157 -4.86 -21.04 -2.51
C VAL A 157 -6.18 -21.09 -3.27
N LYS A 158 -6.30 -22.04 -4.18
CA LYS A 158 -7.56 -22.27 -4.92
C LYS A 158 -8.65 -22.82 -3.98
N PRO A 159 -9.94 -22.59 -4.29
CA PRO A 159 -11.03 -23.20 -3.53
C PRO A 159 -10.93 -24.74 -3.62
N ALA A 160 -11.22 -25.42 -2.53
CA ALA A 160 -11.34 -26.87 -2.53
C ALA A 160 -12.57 -27.23 -3.39
N GLY A 161 -12.39 -28.07 -4.42
CA GLY A 161 -13.48 -28.58 -5.24
C GLY A 161 -13.43 -28.27 -6.74
N THR A 162 -12.42 -27.62 -7.27
CA THR A 162 -12.22 -27.49 -8.73
C THR A 162 -11.30 -28.60 -9.26
N THR A 163 -11.63 -29.87 -8.97
CA THR A 163 -11.11 -30.97 -9.75
C THR A 163 -11.88 -30.98 -11.07
N THR A 164 -11.27 -30.49 -12.13
CA THR A 164 -11.71 -30.81 -13.49
C THR A 164 -11.50 -32.29 -13.68
N THR A 165 -12.54 -33.08 -13.42
CA THR A 165 -12.56 -34.50 -13.82
C THR A 165 -12.60 -34.48 -15.34
N THR A 166 -11.47 -34.65 -15.96
CA THR A 166 -11.39 -35.03 -17.37
C THR A 166 -12.10 -36.39 -17.45
N PRO A 167 -13.22 -36.54 -18.19
CA PRO A 167 -13.79 -37.86 -18.38
C PRO A 167 -12.74 -38.69 -19.12
N SER A 168 -12.18 -39.66 -18.41
CA SER A 168 -11.39 -40.73 -19.06
C SER A 168 -12.35 -41.49 -19.93
N GLY A 169 -12.27 -41.27 -21.26
CA GLY A 169 -12.97 -42.07 -22.25
C GLY A 169 -12.53 -43.50 -22.16
N GLY A 170 -13.31 -44.32 -21.45
CA GLY A 170 -13.20 -45.75 -21.49
C GLY A 170 -13.59 -46.26 -22.89
N GLY A 171 -12.60 -46.46 -23.76
CA GLY A 171 -12.76 -47.22 -24.98
C GLY A 171 -12.96 -48.68 -24.64
N GLY A 172 -14.23 -49.13 -24.53
CA GLY A 172 -14.57 -50.53 -24.50
C GLY A 172 -14.39 -51.11 -25.90
N GLY A 173 -13.26 -51.75 -26.16
CA GLY A 173 -13.08 -52.61 -27.31
C GLY A 173 -13.86 -53.89 -27.09
N VAL A 174 -14.94 -54.08 -27.83
CA VAL A 174 -15.60 -55.39 -27.99
C VAL A 174 -14.95 -56.07 -29.20
N GLY A 175 -14.14 -57.08 -28.90
CA GLY A 175 -13.65 -58.01 -29.93
C GLY A 175 -14.70 -59.05 -30.28
N PHE A 176 -14.79 -59.36 -31.55
CA PHE A 176 -15.31 -60.59 -32.07
C PHE A 176 -14.21 -61.23 -32.95
#